data_e1859ed034b8e6d6dcb10c1a963c18b1
#
_entry.id   e1859ed034b8e6d6dcb10c1a963c18b1
#
_cell.length_a   1.000
_cell.length_b   1.000
_cell.length_c   1.000
_cell.angle_alpha   90.00
_cell.angle_beta   90.00
_cell.angle_gamma   90.00
#
_symmetry.space_group_name_H-M   'P 1'
#
loop_
_entity.id
_entity.type
_entity.pdbx_description
1 polymer ?
#
loop_
_entity_poly.entity_id
_entity_poly.type
_entity_poly.pdbx_seq_one_letter_code
_entity_poly.pdbx_strand_id
1 'polypeptide(L)'
;MQKINQDKVKLLLSVMNEQEVSYVKDYADIIDLKNPNDGPLGSLDINQIKKIIKRFGDKYIFSATLGNKIGTCEIVKKIRSYENLGLNYIKVGYFSNSKPRLYNFLALLNKNRVKTKIVLVLFAENRGILQEIKENMSILVKNGIQNLLVDTNNKFSLSLTEIYTYEFLRGLVQKAQDNDLKIGLAGKIKFNQLNNLLNLSPHIIGMRGAICKNDSRDNHVQKEKVVNVYQLFNSYKSNAHAVAGA
;
A
#
# COMPACT_ATOMS: atom_id res chain seq x y z
N MET A 1 -30.98 0.39 2.44
CA MET A 1 -29.95 0.08 1.43
C MET A 1 -28.99 1.25 1.40
N GLN A 2 -27.83 1.13 2.06
CA GLN A 2 -26.78 2.15 1.98
C GLN A 2 -26.19 2.10 0.56
N LYS A 3 -26.16 3.25 -0.12
CA LYS A 3 -25.42 3.42 -1.36
C LYS A 3 -23.95 3.10 -1.05
N ILE A 4 -23.48 1.95 -1.49
CA ILE A 4 -22.05 1.64 -1.56
C ILE A 4 -21.49 2.62 -2.60
N ASN A 5 -20.92 3.71 -2.11
CA ASN A 5 -20.16 4.63 -2.94
C ASN A 5 -18.91 3.84 -3.35
N GLN A 6 -18.98 3.17 -4.50
CA GLN A 6 -17.86 2.42 -5.06
C GLN A 6 -16.81 3.41 -5.56
N ASP A 7 -16.06 4.00 -4.63
CA ASP A 7 -14.79 4.61 -4.99
C ASP A 7 -13.96 3.54 -5.72
N LYS A 8 -13.66 3.81 -6.99
CA LYS A 8 -12.94 2.84 -7.85
C LYS A 8 -11.68 2.36 -7.15
N VAL A 9 -11.49 1.05 -7.05
CA VAL A 9 -10.25 0.46 -6.53
C VAL A 9 -9.05 1.05 -7.29
N LYS A 10 -8.07 1.57 -6.56
CA LYS A 10 -6.87 2.20 -7.12
C LYS A 10 -5.74 1.20 -7.30
N LEU A 11 -5.05 1.28 -8.42
CA LEU A 11 -3.86 0.51 -8.71
C LEU A 11 -2.62 1.25 -8.19
N LEU A 12 -1.90 0.65 -7.25
CA LEU A 12 -0.60 1.12 -6.79
C LEU A 12 0.50 0.23 -7.36
N LEU A 13 1.44 0.82 -8.10
CA LEU A 13 2.60 0.11 -8.65
C LEU A 13 3.90 0.61 -8.01
N SER A 14 4.67 -0.32 -7.41
CA SER A 14 5.94 0.02 -6.79
C SER A 14 7.08 -0.01 -7.81
N VAL A 15 7.95 1.01 -7.75
CA VAL A 15 9.07 1.26 -8.66
C VAL A 15 10.32 1.65 -7.89
N MET A 16 11.52 1.38 -8.47
CA MET A 16 12.80 1.65 -7.81
C MET A 16 13.65 2.73 -8.49
N ASN A 17 13.24 3.26 -9.64
CA ASN A 17 14.01 4.27 -10.37
C ASN A 17 13.14 5.04 -11.39
N GLU A 18 13.70 6.10 -11.99
CA GLU A 18 13.02 6.93 -12.99
C GLU A 18 12.56 6.17 -14.24
N GLN A 19 13.33 5.19 -14.70
CA GLN A 19 12.97 4.39 -15.85
C GLN A 19 11.71 3.60 -15.59
N GLU A 20 11.61 2.96 -14.42
CA GLU A 20 10.40 2.24 -14.03
C GLU A 20 9.20 3.18 -13.84
N VAL A 21 9.41 4.42 -13.32
CA VAL A 21 8.36 5.45 -13.28
C VAL A 21 7.81 5.69 -14.68
N SER A 22 8.68 5.83 -15.70
CA SER A 22 8.23 6.07 -17.08
C SER A 22 7.40 4.92 -17.67
N TYR A 23 7.55 3.70 -17.16
CA TYR A 23 6.76 2.54 -17.60
C TYR A 23 5.38 2.47 -16.94
N VAL A 24 5.23 2.97 -15.70
CA VAL A 24 4.00 2.83 -14.92
C VAL A 24 3.14 4.09 -14.84
N LYS A 25 3.70 5.27 -15.13
CA LYS A 25 3.07 6.58 -14.88
C LYS A 25 1.71 6.78 -15.52
N ASP A 26 1.48 6.19 -16.70
CA ASP A 26 0.22 6.33 -17.43
C ASP A 26 -0.80 5.23 -17.10
N TYR A 27 -0.45 4.30 -16.20
CA TYR A 27 -1.22 3.12 -15.85
C TYR A 27 -1.54 3.02 -14.36
N ALA A 28 -0.68 3.56 -13.49
CA ALA A 28 -0.86 3.52 -12.05
C ALA A 28 -1.66 4.71 -11.53
N ASP A 29 -2.62 4.47 -10.63
CA ASP A 29 -3.28 5.54 -9.88
C ASP A 29 -2.34 6.10 -8.78
N ILE A 30 -1.41 5.29 -8.26
CA ILE A 30 -0.39 5.67 -7.28
C ILE A 30 0.95 5.03 -7.67
N ILE A 31 1.99 5.84 -7.78
CA ILE A 31 3.36 5.38 -8.02
C ILE A 31 4.08 5.29 -6.67
N ASP A 32 4.55 4.10 -6.29
CA ASP A 32 5.16 3.85 -4.99
C ASP A 32 6.68 3.70 -5.09
N LEU A 33 7.40 4.66 -4.54
CA LEU A 33 8.86 4.69 -4.58
C LEU A 33 9.43 3.81 -3.47
N LYS A 34 10.13 2.72 -3.84
CA LYS A 34 10.75 1.80 -2.88
C LYS A 34 11.97 1.09 -3.45
N ASN A 35 12.88 0.70 -2.56
CA ASN A 35 13.99 -0.20 -2.88
C ASN A 35 13.62 -1.64 -2.49
N PRO A 36 13.23 -2.52 -3.43
CA PRO A 36 12.83 -3.89 -3.10
C PRO A 36 13.98 -4.75 -2.60
N ASN A 37 15.24 -4.40 -2.91
CA ASN A 37 16.43 -5.12 -2.47
C ASN A 37 16.71 -4.93 -0.97
N ASP A 38 16.22 -3.83 -0.40
CA ASP A 38 16.32 -3.50 1.01
C ASP A 38 15.03 -3.84 1.79
N GLY A 39 14.45 -5.02 1.54
CA GLY A 39 13.29 -5.55 2.27
C GLY A 39 11.93 -4.98 1.85
N PRO A 40 10.86 -5.26 2.63
CA PRO A 40 9.48 -4.97 2.25
C PRO A 40 9.16 -3.48 2.18
N LEU A 41 9.81 -2.66 2.99
CA LEU A 41 9.67 -1.20 2.99
C LEU A 41 11.01 -0.49 2.75
N GLY A 42 11.95 -1.13 2.07
CA GLY A 42 13.23 -0.51 1.74
C GLY A 42 13.04 0.86 1.09
N SER A 43 13.71 1.88 1.63
CA SER A 43 13.59 3.26 1.13
C SER A 43 14.54 3.51 -0.03
N LEU A 44 14.09 4.31 -1.00
CA LEU A 44 15.02 4.91 -1.96
C LEU A 44 15.86 6.00 -1.27
N ASP A 45 17.01 6.30 -1.87
CA ASP A 45 17.79 7.47 -1.49
C ASP A 45 16.97 8.76 -1.68
N ILE A 46 17.09 9.70 -0.73
CA ILE A 46 16.30 10.96 -0.72
C ILE A 46 16.59 11.80 -1.97
N ASN A 47 17.83 11.82 -2.47
CA ASN A 47 18.17 12.59 -3.67
C ASN A 47 17.55 11.94 -4.92
N GLN A 48 17.45 10.62 -4.94
CA GLN A 48 16.74 9.91 -6.01
C GLN A 48 15.24 10.24 -5.98
N ILE A 49 14.60 10.24 -4.80
CA ILE A 49 13.20 10.66 -4.64
C ILE A 49 13.02 12.10 -5.14
N LYS A 50 13.88 13.03 -4.71
CA LYS A 50 13.83 14.45 -5.16
C LYS A 50 13.91 14.59 -6.68
N LYS A 51 14.80 13.84 -7.35
CA LYS A 51 14.94 13.84 -8.81
C LYS A 51 13.65 13.37 -9.49
N ILE A 52 13.07 12.25 -9.01
CA ILE A 52 11.83 11.70 -9.54
C ILE A 52 10.68 12.69 -9.36
N ILE A 53 10.51 13.24 -8.16
CA ILE A 53 9.43 14.18 -7.86
C ILE A 53 9.59 15.48 -8.66
N LYS A 54 10.81 16.01 -8.80
CA LYS A 54 11.07 17.20 -9.63
C LYS A 54 10.62 16.98 -11.09
N ARG A 55 10.75 15.76 -11.61
CA ARG A 55 10.41 15.45 -13.01
C ARG A 55 8.94 15.10 -13.22
N PHE A 56 8.30 14.46 -12.24
CA PHE A 56 6.98 13.84 -12.41
C PHE A 56 5.94 14.28 -11.37
N GLY A 57 6.35 14.93 -10.25
CA GLY A 57 5.52 15.10 -9.05
C GLY A 57 4.23 15.89 -9.25
N ASP A 58 4.22 16.88 -10.13
CA ASP A 58 3.04 17.74 -10.35
C ASP A 58 1.90 17.03 -11.10
N LYS A 59 2.20 15.91 -11.76
CA LYS A 59 1.25 15.20 -12.63
C LYS A 59 0.70 13.90 -12.06
N TYR A 60 1.42 13.30 -11.10
CA TYR A 60 1.11 11.95 -10.62
C TYR A 60 1.10 11.89 -9.10
N ILE A 61 0.34 10.92 -8.55
CA ILE A 61 0.29 10.67 -7.10
C ILE A 61 1.45 9.76 -6.71
N PHE A 62 2.29 10.22 -5.78
CA PHE A 62 3.44 9.48 -5.30
C PHE A 62 3.30 9.06 -3.84
N SER A 63 3.69 7.83 -3.54
CA SER A 63 4.01 7.36 -2.20
C SER A 63 5.47 6.93 -2.10
N ALA A 64 6.03 6.91 -0.90
CA ALA A 64 7.36 6.35 -0.66
C ALA A 64 7.41 5.57 0.64
N THR A 65 8.25 4.53 0.65
CA THR A 65 8.53 3.73 1.84
C THR A 65 9.64 4.36 2.68
N LEU A 66 9.46 4.37 3.99
CA LEU A 66 10.41 5.00 4.94
C LEU A 66 11.64 4.13 5.27
N GLY A 67 11.59 2.84 4.99
CA GLY A 67 12.61 1.86 5.36
C GLY A 67 12.09 0.83 6.36
N ASN A 68 12.95 -0.16 6.66
CA ASN A 68 12.62 -1.25 7.56
C ASN A 68 13.08 -0.96 8.99
N LYS A 69 12.36 -1.52 9.98
CA LYS A 69 12.74 -1.58 11.41
C LYS A 69 13.36 -0.29 11.97
N ILE A 70 12.80 0.86 11.63
CA ILE A 70 13.27 2.14 12.15
C ILE A 70 12.94 2.21 13.64
N GLY A 71 13.90 2.58 14.46
CA GLY A 71 13.72 2.78 15.90
C GLY A 71 12.69 3.88 16.21
N THR A 72 11.99 3.75 17.34
CA THR A 72 10.89 4.68 17.70
C THR A 72 11.34 6.14 17.75
N CYS A 73 12.57 6.40 18.22
CA CYS A 73 13.13 7.77 18.28
C CYS A 73 13.52 8.31 16.90
N GLU A 74 13.88 7.44 15.97
CA GLU A 74 14.35 7.83 14.64
C GLU A 74 13.20 8.02 13.64
N ILE A 75 12.08 7.31 13.85
CA ILE A 75 10.96 7.29 12.89
C ILE A 75 10.38 8.68 12.67
N VAL A 76 10.25 9.50 13.72
CA VAL A 76 9.72 10.86 13.63
C VAL A 76 10.66 11.75 12.82
N LYS A 77 11.98 11.66 13.08
CA LYS A 77 12.98 12.40 12.31
C LYS A 77 12.92 12.03 10.82
N LYS A 78 12.77 10.73 10.54
CA LYS A 78 12.71 10.22 9.17
C LYS A 78 11.41 10.61 8.47
N ILE A 79 10.25 10.57 9.14
CA ILE A 79 8.99 11.10 8.60
C ILE A 79 9.15 12.57 8.22
N ARG A 80 9.72 13.40 9.10
CA ARG A 80 9.95 14.84 8.83
C ARG A 80 10.88 15.09 7.65
N SER A 81 11.91 14.24 7.46
CA SER A 81 12.80 14.37 6.29
C SER A 81 12.12 14.08 4.95
N TYR A 82 10.98 13.41 4.96
CA TYR A 82 10.16 13.12 3.78
C TYR A 82 9.03 14.14 3.54
N GLU A 83 8.67 14.92 4.56
CA GLU A 83 7.49 15.80 4.54
C GLU A 83 7.52 16.83 3.39
N ASN A 84 8.71 17.33 3.05
CA ASN A 84 8.88 18.38 2.03
C ASN A 84 9.39 17.84 0.68
N LEU A 85 9.26 16.52 0.44
CA LEU A 85 9.72 15.92 -0.81
C LEU A 85 8.66 15.97 -1.94
N GLY A 86 7.47 16.52 -1.70
CA GLY A 86 6.37 16.53 -2.68
C GLY A 86 5.62 15.22 -2.78
N LEU A 87 5.74 14.33 -1.80
CA LEU A 87 5.02 13.07 -1.72
C LEU A 87 3.59 13.27 -1.22
N ASN A 88 2.64 12.52 -1.78
CA ASN A 88 1.25 12.48 -1.31
C ASN A 88 1.08 11.57 -0.09
N TYR A 89 1.88 10.50 -0.02
CA TYR A 89 1.82 9.51 1.05
C TYR A 89 3.21 9.04 1.48
N ILE A 90 3.36 8.75 2.77
CA ILE A 90 4.54 8.12 3.36
C ILE A 90 4.12 6.79 4.00
N LYS A 91 4.75 5.68 3.62
CA LYS A 91 4.49 4.35 4.17
C LYS A 91 5.36 4.06 5.36
N VAL A 92 4.75 3.77 6.49
CA VAL A 92 5.39 3.50 7.78
C VAL A 92 4.99 2.12 8.27
N GLY A 93 5.95 1.21 8.40
CA GLY A 93 5.71 -0.17 8.81
C GLY A 93 5.74 -0.38 10.31
N TYR A 94 4.81 -1.21 10.79
CA TYR A 94 4.85 -1.74 12.14
C TYR A 94 5.40 -3.18 12.13
N PHE A 95 6.60 -3.39 12.70
CA PHE A 95 7.35 -4.65 12.59
C PHE A 95 7.31 -5.52 13.86
N SER A 96 6.73 -5.01 14.94
CA SER A 96 6.67 -5.76 16.22
C SER A 96 5.40 -6.60 16.32
N ASN A 97 5.45 -7.69 17.09
CA ASN A 97 4.29 -8.54 17.43
C ASN A 97 3.59 -8.08 18.71
N SER A 98 4.05 -7.02 19.35
CA SER A 98 3.55 -6.57 20.65
C SER A 98 2.39 -5.60 20.49
N LYS A 99 1.20 -5.97 20.96
CA LYS A 99 0.03 -5.09 21.00
C LYS A 99 0.27 -3.80 21.80
N PRO A 100 0.85 -3.82 23.02
CA PRO A 100 1.16 -2.58 23.74
C PRO A 100 2.11 -1.66 22.98
N ARG A 101 3.12 -2.21 22.31
CA ARG A 101 4.03 -1.41 21.47
C ARG A 101 3.32 -0.80 20.25
N LEU A 102 2.30 -1.49 19.70
CA LEU A 102 1.48 -0.93 18.62
C LEU A 102 0.76 0.34 19.09
N TYR A 103 0.10 0.30 20.24
CA TYR A 103 -0.61 1.46 20.78
C TYR A 103 0.32 2.63 21.06
N ASN A 104 1.49 2.38 21.64
CA ASN A 104 2.52 3.40 21.85
C ASN A 104 3.02 3.98 20.51
N PHE A 105 3.17 3.14 19.48
CA PHE A 105 3.57 3.56 18.16
C PHE A 105 2.51 4.45 17.50
N LEU A 106 1.23 4.08 17.59
CA LEU A 106 0.12 4.90 17.08
C LEU A 106 0.05 6.25 17.80
N ALA A 107 0.17 6.27 19.12
CA ALA A 107 0.20 7.50 19.91
C ALA A 107 1.39 8.40 19.54
N LEU A 108 2.55 7.82 19.26
CA LEU A 108 3.73 8.55 18.76
C LEU A 108 3.45 9.22 17.41
N LEU A 109 2.87 8.49 16.46
CA LEU A 109 2.50 9.03 15.15
C LEU A 109 1.47 10.17 15.29
N ASN A 110 0.47 9.98 16.15
CA ASN A 110 -0.56 10.98 16.42
C ASN A 110 0.02 12.27 17.03
N LYS A 111 0.92 12.15 18.02
CA LYS A 111 1.61 13.30 18.66
C LYS A 111 2.47 14.08 17.67
N ASN A 112 3.04 13.42 16.69
CA ASN A 112 3.99 14.00 15.73
C ASN A 112 3.39 14.08 14.32
N ARG A 113 2.15 14.56 14.20
CA ARG A 113 1.48 14.74 12.91
C ARG A 113 2.32 15.56 11.94
N VAL A 114 2.31 15.12 10.70
CA VAL A 114 2.94 15.79 9.57
C VAL A 114 1.87 16.11 8.51
N LYS A 115 2.17 17.01 7.58
CA LYS A 115 1.22 17.39 6.50
C LYS A 115 1.02 16.25 5.51
N THR A 116 2.07 15.49 5.21
CA THR A 116 2.00 14.35 4.29
C THR A 116 1.21 13.20 4.92
N LYS A 117 0.30 12.58 4.17
CA LYS A 117 -0.55 11.50 4.65
C LYS A 117 0.26 10.26 4.96
N ILE A 118 0.12 9.74 6.19
CA ILE A 118 0.75 8.48 6.60
C ILE A 118 -0.12 7.30 6.17
N VAL A 119 0.52 6.27 5.61
CA VAL A 119 -0.03 4.94 5.40
C VAL A 119 0.63 4.00 6.40
N LEU A 120 -0.14 3.51 7.37
CA LEU A 120 0.32 2.46 8.27
C LEU A 120 0.41 1.14 7.51
N VAL A 121 1.57 0.49 7.53
CA VAL A 121 1.74 -0.82 6.92
C VAL A 121 1.79 -1.88 8.01
N LEU A 122 0.86 -2.84 7.96
CA LEU A 122 0.83 -4.03 8.79
C LEU A 122 1.20 -5.26 7.94
N PHE A 123 1.95 -6.17 8.53
CA PHE A 123 2.42 -7.35 7.81
C PHE A 123 1.52 -8.54 8.06
N ALA A 124 1.15 -9.24 6.99
CA ALA A 124 0.23 -10.39 6.99
C ALA A 124 0.73 -11.53 7.88
N GLU A 125 2.03 -11.72 7.99
CA GLU A 125 2.65 -12.72 8.85
C GLU A 125 2.41 -12.45 10.34
N ASN A 126 2.10 -11.20 10.69
CA ASN A 126 1.83 -10.79 12.06
C ASN A 126 0.34 -10.93 12.40
N ARG A 127 -0.14 -12.18 12.41
CA ARG A 127 -1.57 -12.51 12.56
C ARG A 127 -2.20 -11.90 13.80
N GLY A 128 -1.48 -11.89 14.92
CA GLY A 128 -1.99 -11.35 16.20
C GLY A 128 -2.24 -9.84 16.14
N ILE A 129 -1.38 -9.09 15.45
CA ILE A 129 -1.56 -7.64 15.26
C ILE A 129 -2.68 -7.36 14.27
N LEU A 130 -2.74 -8.11 13.17
CA LEU A 130 -3.78 -7.90 12.16
C LEU A 130 -5.18 -8.24 12.71
N GLN A 131 -5.30 -9.30 13.54
CA GLN A 131 -6.54 -9.63 14.21
C GLN A 131 -6.92 -8.55 15.23
N GLU A 132 -5.98 -8.07 16.05
CA GLU A 132 -6.20 -6.96 16.98
C GLU A 132 -6.74 -5.72 16.29
N ILE A 133 -6.12 -5.32 15.18
CA ILE A 133 -6.58 -4.17 14.41
C ILE A 133 -7.94 -4.41 13.76
N LYS A 134 -8.21 -5.62 13.25
CA LYS A 134 -9.52 -5.96 12.70
C LYS A 134 -10.64 -5.82 13.73
N GLU A 135 -10.39 -6.20 14.99
CA GLU A 135 -11.35 -6.12 16.09
C GLU A 135 -11.51 -4.67 16.60
N ASN A 136 -10.41 -3.92 16.65
CA ASN A 136 -10.31 -2.59 17.23
C ASN A 136 -9.96 -1.50 16.20
N MET A 137 -10.55 -1.54 14.98
CA MET A 137 -10.17 -0.68 13.86
C MET A 137 -10.26 0.82 14.19
N SER A 138 -11.22 1.23 15.01
CA SER A 138 -11.41 2.61 15.46
C SER A 138 -10.18 3.21 16.15
N ILE A 139 -9.27 2.37 16.71
CA ILE A 139 -8.02 2.86 17.34
C ILE A 139 -7.11 3.56 16.33
N LEU A 140 -7.13 3.14 15.07
CA LEU A 140 -6.36 3.78 14.01
C LEU A 140 -6.87 5.21 13.75
N VAL A 141 -8.19 5.35 13.59
CA VAL A 141 -8.85 6.65 13.35
C VAL A 141 -8.62 7.59 14.53
N LYS A 142 -8.81 7.12 15.77
CA LYS A 142 -8.53 7.89 17.00
C LYS A 142 -7.10 8.40 17.08
N ASN A 143 -6.15 7.68 16.48
CA ASN A 143 -4.74 8.09 16.39
C ASN A 143 -4.38 8.81 15.08
N GLY A 144 -5.38 9.25 14.30
CA GLY A 144 -5.19 10.04 13.09
C GLY A 144 -4.70 9.26 11.88
N ILE A 145 -4.72 7.92 11.94
CA ILE A 145 -4.41 7.05 10.79
C ILE A 145 -5.68 6.86 9.97
N GLN A 146 -5.65 7.31 8.73
CA GLN A 146 -6.74 7.19 7.77
C GLN A 146 -6.44 6.19 6.64
N ASN A 147 -5.19 5.75 6.53
CA ASN A 147 -4.75 4.86 5.45
C ASN A 147 -4.02 3.66 6.05
N LEU A 148 -4.51 2.47 5.76
CA LEU A 148 -3.95 1.18 6.16
C LEU A 148 -3.52 0.41 4.91
N LEU A 149 -2.37 -0.24 4.95
CA LEU A 149 -1.93 -1.19 3.93
C LEU A 149 -1.57 -2.52 4.60
N VAL A 150 -2.11 -3.62 4.10
CA VAL A 150 -1.65 -4.96 4.48
C VAL A 150 -0.69 -5.45 3.41
N ASP A 151 0.54 -5.79 3.80
CA ASP A 151 1.61 -6.29 2.92
C ASP A 151 2.26 -7.53 3.52
N THR A 152 3.19 -8.19 2.82
CA THR A 152 4.01 -9.27 3.34
C THR A 152 5.42 -8.80 3.67
N ASN A 153 5.98 -9.27 4.79
CA ASN A 153 7.29 -8.86 5.28
C ASN A 153 8.42 -9.66 4.62
N ASN A 154 8.28 -10.99 4.54
CA ASN A 154 9.35 -11.88 4.14
C ASN A 154 9.28 -12.19 2.63
N LYS A 155 10.42 -12.07 1.91
CA LYS A 155 10.48 -12.42 0.49
C LYS A 155 10.32 -13.93 0.22
N PHE A 156 10.57 -14.77 1.20
CA PHE A 156 10.39 -16.23 1.12
C PHE A 156 9.05 -16.71 1.67
N SER A 157 8.21 -15.82 2.24
CA SER A 157 6.89 -16.17 2.77
C SER A 157 5.86 -16.37 1.66
N LEU A 158 4.70 -16.85 2.07
CA LEU A 158 3.49 -16.95 1.27
C LEU A 158 3.00 -15.56 0.82
N SER A 159 2.21 -15.51 -0.24
CA SER A 159 1.49 -14.30 -0.64
C SER A 159 0.35 -13.99 0.34
N LEU A 160 -0.20 -12.78 0.29
CA LEU A 160 -1.33 -12.37 1.14
C LEU A 160 -2.50 -13.37 1.09
N THR A 161 -2.84 -13.87 -0.11
CA THR A 161 -3.96 -14.80 -0.33
C THR A 161 -3.63 -16.24 0.01
N GLU A 162 -2.37 -16.59 0.23
CA GLU A 162 -1.93 -17.87 0.77
C GLU A 162 -1.87 -17.84 2.31
N ILE A 163 -1.70 -16.64 2.93
CA ILE A 163 -1.73 -16.45 4.39
C ILE A 163 -3.15 -16.35 4.92
N TYR A 164 -4.03 -15.68 4.16
CA TYR A 164 -5.43 -15.42 4.56
C TYR A 164 -6.42 -15.85 3.48
N THR A 165 -7.55 -16.37 3.94
CA THR A 165 -8.70 -16.65 3.04
C THR A 165 -9.32 -15.35 2.52
N TYR A 166 -9.97 -15.40 1.37
CA TYR A 166 -10.71 -14.26 0.82
C TYR A 166 -11.83 -13.78 1.76
N GLU A 167 -12.43 -14.69 2.54
CA GLU A 167 -13.43 -14.36 3.55
C GLU A 167 -12.84 -13.47 4.67
N PHE A 168 -11.67 -13.85 5.21
CA PHE A 168 -10.97 -13.02 6.20
C PHE A 168 -10.66 -11.63 5.65
N LEU A 169 -10.11 -11.56 4.43
CA LEU A 169 -9.76 -10.30 3.76
C LEU A 169 -11.01 -9.45 3.48
N ARG A 170 -12.12 -10.06 3.10
CA ARG A 170 -13.42 -9.37 2.93
C ARG A 170 -13.87 -8.73 4.24
N GLY A 171 -13.86 -9.49 5.34
CA GLY A 171 -14.22 -8.96 6.64
C GLY A 171 -13.30 -7.84 7.12
N LEU A 172 -12.01 -7.90 6.77
CA LEU A 172 -11.05 -6.85 7.08
C LEU A 172 -11.32 -5.57 6.27
N VAL A 173 -11.60 -5.71 4.97
CA VAL A 173 -11.96 -4.58 4.09
C VAL A 173 -13.25 -3.92 4.55
N GLN A 174 -14.28 -4.72 4.87
CA GLN A 174 -15.56 -4.20 5.37
C GLN A 174 -15.38 -3.43 6.67
N LYS A 175 -14.65 -3.98 7.64
CA LYS A 175 -14.34 -3.29 8.91
C LYS A 175 -13.62 -1.96 8.70
N ALA A 176 -12.70 -1.89 7.73
CA ALA A 176 -12.02 -0.64 7.41
C ALA A 176 -13.01 0.39 6.84
N GLN A 177 -13.89 -0.02 5.92
CA GLN A 177 -14.93 0.83 5.35
C GLN A 177 -15.92 1.33 6.41
N ASP A 178 -16.36 0.46 7.32
CA ASP A 178 -17.26 0.81 8.44
C ASP A 178 -16.62 1.84 9.40
N ASN A 179 -15.31 2.04 9.35
CA ASN A 179 -14.58 3.01 10.18
C ASN A 179 -13.98 4.16 9.34
N ASP A 180 -14.44 4.39 8.11
CA ASP A 180 -13.92 5.43 7.19
C ASP A 180 -12.41 5.36 6.93
N LEU A 181 -11.83 4.15 7.05
CA LEU A 181 -10.42 3.89 6.77
C LEU A 181 -10.22 3.44 5.32
N LYS A 182 -9.27 4.04 4.64
CA LYS A 182 -8.81 3.57 3.34
C LYS A 182 -7.86 2.39 3.52
N ILE A 183 -8.32 1.20 3.10
CA ILE A 183 -7.48 0.00 3.18
C ILE A 183 -6.94 -0.40 1.82
N GLY A 184 -5.64 -0.72 1.79
CA GLY A 184 -4.96 -1.33 0.66
C GLY A 184 -4.55 -2.76 0.95
N LEU A 185 -4.57 -3.60 -0.07
CA LEU A 185 -4.08 -4.97 -0.05
C LEU A 185 -2.86 -5.09 -0.96
N ALA A 186 -1.78 -5.65 -0.44
CA ALA A 186 -0.53 -5.92 -1.14
C ALA A 186 0.09 -7.22 -0.62
N GLY A 187 1.30 -7.57 -1.02
CA GLY A 187 2.02 -8.74 -0.54
C GLY A 187 2.00 -9.89 -1.53
N LYS A 188 2.95 -9.86 -2.47
CA LYS A 188 3.18 -10.89 -3.50
C LYS A 188 1.93 -11.29 -4.29
N ILE A 189 1.04 -10.35 -4.53
CA ILE A 189 -0.17 -10.57 -5.32
C ILE A 189 0.25 -10.99 -6.73
N LYS A 190 -0.24 -12.16 -7.17
CA LYS A 190 -0.04 -12.71 -8.52
C LYS A 190 -1.15 -12.20 -9.44
N PHE A 191 -0.88 -12.16 -10.75
CA PHE A 191 -1.85 -11.68 -11.75
C PHE A 191 -3.18 -12.44 -11.71
N ASN A 192 -3.15 -13.76 -11.56
CA ASN A 192 -4.35 -14.60 -11.50
C ASN A 192 -5.19 -14.43 -10.22
N GLN A 193 -4.67 -13.78 -9.18
CA GLN A 193 -5.38 -13.50 -7.93
C GLN A 193 -6.14 -12.17 -7.97
N LEU A 194 -5.86 -11.34 -8.98
CA LEU A 194 -6.28 -9.95 -9.03
C LEU A 194 -7.79 -9.79 -9.07
N ASN A 195 -8.51 -10.56 -9.89
CA ASN A 195 -9.97 -10.52 -9.98
C ASN A 195 -10.65 -10.79 -8.63
N ASN A 196 -10.19 -11.82 -7.91
CA ASN A 196 -10.74 -12.16 -6.61
C ASN A 196 -10.49 -11.07 -5.57
N LEU A 197 -9.34 -10.40 -5.62
CA LEU A 197 -9.04 -9.28 -4.74
C LEU A 197 -9.83 -8.01 -5.10
N LEU A 198 -10.05 -7.73 -6.38
CA LEU A 198 -10.91 -6.64 -6.84
C LEU A 198 -12.35 -6.81 -6.34
N ASN A 199 -12.88 -8.04 -6.33
CA ASN A 199 -14.21 -8.36 -5.81
C ASN A 199 -14.36 -8.14 -4.28
N LEU A 200 -13.26 -7.93 -3.55
CA LEU A 200 -13.30 -7.52 -2.14
C LEU A 200 -13.52 -6.00 -2.00
N SER A 201 -13.37 -5.25 -3.09
CA SER A 201 -13.51 -3.78 -3.14
C SER A 201 -12.62 -3.02 -2.14
N PRO A 202 -11.31 -3.36 -1.98
CA PRO A 202 -10.41 -2.54 -1.18
C PRO A 202 -10.23 -1.18 -1.86
N HIS A 203 -9.76 -0.15 -1.13
CA HIS A 203 -9.47 1.15 -1.75
C HIS A 203 -8.26 1.10 -2.67
N ILE A 204 -7.30 0.24 -2.38
CA ILE A 204 -6.03 0.13 -3.13
C ILE A 204 -5.64 -1.34 -3.26
N ILE A 205 -5.12 -1.72 -4.44
CA ILE A 205 -4.34 -2.95 -4.61
C ILE A 205 -2.92 -2.54 -5.02
N GLY A 206 -1.93 -2.99 -4.22
CA GLY A 206 -0.52 -2.70 -4.43
C GLY A 206 0.23 -3.88 -5.03
N MET A 207 0.98 -3.65 -6.09
CA MET A 207 1.73 -4.69 -6.79
C MET A 207 3.15 -4.24 -7.16
N ARG A 208 4.08 -5.20 -7.17
CA ARG A 208 5.39 -5.08 -7.80
C ARG A 208 5.79 -6.37 -8.51
N GLY A 209 5.90 -7.51 -7.82
CA GLY A 209 6.41 -8.75 -8.41
C GLY A 209 5.74 -9.10 -9.73
N ALA A 210 4.41 -9.07 -9.78
CA ALA A 210 3.64 -9.44 -10.97
C ALA A 210 3.89 -8.54 -12.21
N ILE A 211 4.47 -7.35 -12.04
CA ILE A 211 4.87 -6.46 -13.15
C ILE A 211 6.36 -6.53 -13.47
N CYS A 212 7.13 -7.35 -12.73
CA CYS A 212 8.56 -7.51 -12.92
C CYS A 212 8.92 -8.75 -13.72
N LYS A 213 10.14 -8.80 -14.24
CA LYS A 213 10.69 -9.98 -14.90
C LYS A 213 10.66 -11.18 -13.94
N ASN A 214 10.23 -12.34 -14.42
CA ASN A 214 10.11 -13.60 -13.67
C ASN A 214 9.23 -13.49 -12.41
N ASP A 215 8.28 -12.55 -12.35
CA ASP A 215 7.40 -12.28 -11.21
C ASP A 215 8.16 -12.03 -9.89
N SER A 216 9.43 -11.65 -9.98
CA SER A 216 10.29 -11.37 -8.84
C SER A 216 10.40 -9.87 -8.58
N ARG A 217 10.05 -9.43 -7.36
CA ARG A 217 10.07 -8.01 -6.97
C ARG A 217 11.44 -7.35 -7.04
N ASP A 218 12.52 -8.15 -6.97
CA ASP A 218 13.90 -7.68 -7.00
C ASP A 218 14.35 -7.39 -8.44
N ASN A 219 13.63 -7.87 -9.44
CA ASN A 219 13.88 -7.62 -10.87
C ASN A 219 13.23 -6.28 -11.32
N HIS A 220 13.64 -5.83 -12.52
CA HIS A 220 13.11 -4.64 -13.15
C HIS A 220 11.68 -4.86 -13.69
N VAL A 221 10.91 -3.76 -13.71
CA VAL A 221 9.56 -3.71 -14.25
C VAL A 221 9.57 -3.92 -15.76
N GLN A 222 8.60 -4.70 -16.26
CA GLN A 222 8.35 -4.91 -17.68
C GLN A 222 7.07 -4.16 -18.10
N LYS A 223 7.18 -3.26 -19.08
CA LYS A 223 6.06 -2.42 -19.53
C LYS A 223 4.86 -3.25 -20.00
N GLU A 224 5.10 -4.35 -20.69
CA GLU A 224 4.05 -5.26 -21.16
C GLU A 224 3.21 -5.82 -20.00
N LYS A 225 3.86 -6.26 -18.91
CA LYS A 225 3.17 -6.74 -17.71
C LYS A 225 2.37 -5.63 -17.01
N VAL A 226 2.87 -4.40 -17.02
CA VAL A 226 2.12 -3.24 -16.52
C VAL A 226 0.84 -3.03 -17.31
N VAL A 227 0.91 -3.08 -18.64
CA VAL A 227 -0.25 -2.94 -19.51
C VAL A 227 -1.28 -4.05 -19.24
N ASN A 228 -0.85 -5.30 -19.10
CA ASN A 228 -1.74 -6.42 -18.82
C ASN A 228 -2.49 -6.25 -17.48
N VAL A 229 -1.77 -5.84 -16.42
CA VAL A 229 -2.39 -5.54 -15.12
C VAL A 229 -3.40 -4.40 -15.24
N TYR A 230 -3.05 -3.33 -15.92
CA TYR A 230 -3.93 -2.17 -16.13
C TYR A 230 -5.19 -2.53 -16.92
N GLN A 231 -5.08 -3.32 -17.99
CA GLN A 231 -6.23 -3.78 -18.77
C GLN A 231 -7.22 -4.57 -17.91
N LEU A 232 -6.74 -5.45 -17.04
CA LEU A 232 -7.58 -6.20 -16.12
C LEU A 232 -8.28 -5.27 -15.11
N PHE A 233 -7.58 -4.28 -14.56
CA PHE A 233 -8.20 -3.26 -13.70
C PHE A 233 -9.30 -2.48 -14.40
N ASN A 234 -9.07 -2.08 -15.65
CA ASN A 234 -10.04 -1.31 -16.42
C ASN A 234 -11.27 -2.14 -16.83
N SER A 235 -11.08 -3.40 -17.22
CA SER A 235 -12.22 -4.28 -17.53
C SER A 235 -13.11 -4.49 -16.30
N TYR A 236 -12.50 -4.66 -15.10
CA TYR A 236 -13.26 -4.74 -13.86
C TYR A 236 -14.04 -3.45 -13.57
N LYS A 237 -13.41 -2.28 -13.73
CA LYS A 237 -14.04 -0.95 -13.54
C LYS A 237 -15.24 -0.76 -14.49
N SER A 238 -15.13 -1.21 -15.74
CA SER A 238 -16.20 -1.11 -16.75
C SER A 238 -17.39 -2.01 -16.43
N ASN A 239 -17.14 -3.25 -16.02
CA ASN A 239 -18.19 -4.21 -15.66
C ASN A 239 -18.95 -3.78 -14.38
N ALA A 240 -18.27 -3.19 -13.40
CA ALA A 240 -18.90 -2.66 -12.19
C ALA A 240 -19.89 -1.52 -12.49
N HIS A 241 -19.67 -0.72 -13.54
CA HIS A 241 -20.61 0.32 -13.97
C HIS A 241 -21.82 -0.24 -14.72
N ALA A 242 -21.66 -1.32 -15.48
CA ALA A 242 -22.78 -1.93 -16.20
C ALA A 242 -23.80 -2.57 -15.26
N VAL A 243 -23.35 -3.11 -14.12
CA VAL A 243 -24.22 -3.74 -13.10
C VAL A 243 -24.88 -2.69 -12.18
N ALA A 244 -24.29 -1.51 -11.99
CA ALA A 244 -24.86 -0.46 -11.15
C ALA A 244 -25.87 0.43 -11.88
N GLY A 245 -25.98 0.34 -13.20
CA GLY A 245 -26.90 1.10 -14.05
C GLY A 245 -28.10 0.27 -14.59
N ALA A 246 -28.20 -1.01 -14.22
CA ALA A 246 -29.32 -1.89 -14.53
C ALA A 246 -30.20 -2.12 -13.28
#